data_fa9990fb18a4063faad114030ed2074d
#
_entry.id   fa9990fb18a4063faad114030ed2074d
#
_cell.length_a   1.000
_cell.length_b   1.000
_cell.length_c   1.000
_cell.angle_alpha   90.00
_cell.angle_beta   90.00
_cell.angle_gamma   90.00
#
_symmetry.space_group_name_H-M   'P 1'
#
loop_
_entity.id
_entity.type
_entity.pdbx_description
1 polymer ?
#
loop_
_entity_poly.entity_id
_entity_poly.type
_entity_poly.pdbx_seq_one_letter_code
_entity_poly.pdbx_strand_id
1 'polypeptide(L)'
;INKIVQKKLQDILKGINHGCKISGCELVGGETAEMPGTYSKGKFDIAGFCVGLAEKNKILKKKNIKNKNLVVAIPSSGLHSNGFSLIRYVLNKNKIKYKKSSKLKKWLLEPTKIYVKELTKLIDLKLINGGAHITGGGIKDNLSRIIPEGKCAKINLNKIKIKEVFSWLKKNNISENEMIKTFNCGVGFIIIIKKNN
;
A
#
# COMPACT_ATOMS: atom_id res chain seq x y z
N ILE A 1 -6.65 -21.32 7.68
CA ILE A 1 -7.67 -21.03 8.68
C ILE A 1 -7.77 -22.15 9.73
N ASN A 2 -8.06 -21.84 11.00
CA ASN A 2 -8.22 -22.91 12.02
C ASN A 2 -9.47 -23.76 11.74
N LYS A 3 -10.64 -23.12 11.63
CA LYS A 3 -11.92 -23.76 11.31
C LYS A 3 -12.79 -22.80 10.47
N ILE A 4 -13.50 -23.31 9.49
CA ILE A 4 -14.36 -22.53 8.62
C ILE A 4 -15.58 -22.04 9.41
N VAL A 5 -15.81 -20.73 9.36
CA VAL A 5 -17.04 -20.08 9.79
C VAL A 5 -17.66 -19.47 8.53
N GLN A 6 -18.72 -20.06 8.03
CA GLN A 6 -19.32 -19.77 6.73
C GLN A 6 -19.56 -18.27 6.49
N LYS A 7 -20.20 -17.58 7.45
CA LYS A 7 -20.46 -16.14 7.35
C LYS A 7 -19.17 -15.33 7.18
N LYS A 8 -18.12 -15.67 7.95
CA LYS A 8 -16.82 -14.98 7.88
C LYS A 8 -16.13 -15.23 6.54
N LEU A 9 -16.18 -16.45 6.02
CA LEU A 9 -15.62 -16.78 4.71
C LEU A 9 -16.35 -16.01 3.60
N GLN A 10 -17.69 -15.98 3.63
CA GLN A 10 -18.47 -15.19 2.68
C GLN A 10 -18.11 -13.70 2.69
N ASP A 11 -17.91 -13.09 3.87
CA ASP A 11 -17.53 -11.68 3.98
C ASP A 11 -16.13 -11.43 3.42
N ILE A 12 -15.19 -12.35 3.64
CA ILE A 12 -13.85 -12.30 3.06
C ILE A 12 -13.92 -12.37 1.52
N LEU A 13 -14.64 -13.34 0.98
CA LEU A 13 -14.82 -13.52 -0.47
C LEU A 13 -15.49 -12.31 -1.13
N LYS A 14 -16.49 -11.71 -0.47
CA LYS A 14 -17.10 -10.45 -0.94
C LYS A 14 -16.08 -9.32 -1.02
N GLY A 15 -15.21 -9.19 -0.01
CA GLY A 15 -14.14 -8.19 0.00
C GLY A 15 -13.13 -8.41 -1.13
N ILE A 16 -12.69 -9.65 -1.36
CA ILE A 16 -11.77 -10.01 -2.45
C ILE A 16 -12.41 -9.69 -3.80
N ASN A 17 -13.63 -10.15 -4.03
CA ASN A 17 -14.35 -9.90 -5.30
C ASN A 17 -14.58 -8.40 -5.56
N HIS A 18 -14.86 -7.63 -4.50
CA HIS A 18 -14.97 -6.16 -4.60
C HIS A 18 -13.64 -5.53 -5.02
N GLY A 19 -12.53 -5.94 -4.43
CA GLY A 19 -11.18 -5.48 -4.81
C GLY A 19 -10.84 -5.83 -6.26
N CYS A 20 -11.16 -7.04 -6.70
CA CYS A 20 -10.99 -7.48 -8.09
C CYS A 20 -11.79 -6.60 -9.06
N LYS A 21 -13.07 -6.33 -8.77
CA LYS A 21 -13.91 -5.45 -9.59
C LYS A 21 -13.35 -4.02 -9.71
N ILE A 22 -12.85 -3.45 -8.61
CA ILE A 22 -12.24 -2.11 -8.63
C ILE A 22 -10.97 -2.10 -9.48
N SER A 23 -10.13 -3.12 -9.33
CA SER A 23 -8.87 -3.23 -10.09
C SER A 23 -9.06 -3.67 -11.54
N GLY A 24 -10.28 -4.12 -11.92
CA GLY A 24 -10.55 -4.58 -13.28
C GLY A 24 -9.94 -5.94 -13.59
N CYS A 25 -9.75 -6.79 -12.58
CA CYS A 25 -9.33 -8.19 -12.75
C CYS A 25 -10.46 -9.15 -12.33
N GLU A 26 -10.39 -10.37 -12.81
CA GLU A 26 -11.32 -11.43 -12.46
C GLU A 26 -10.78 -12.30 -11.34
N LEU A 27 -11.65 -12.77 -10.46
CA LEU A 27 -11.33 -13.80 -9.48
C LEU A 27 -11.59 -15.15 -10.11
N VAL A 28 -10.55 -15.79 -10.61
CA VAL A 28 -10.67 -17.04 -11.40
C VAL A 28 -10.66 -18.32 -10.57
N GLY A 29 -10.27 -18.22 -9.28
CA GLY A 29 -10.25 -19.38 -8.40
C GLY A 29 -9.68 -19.08 -7.03
N GLY A 30 -9.66 -20.10 -6.21
CA GLY A 30 -9.11 -20.06 -4.86
C GLY A 30 -9.43 -21.33 -4.10
N GLU A 31 -8.80 -21.48 -2.96
CA GLU A 31 -8.96 -22.60 -2.05
C GLU A 31 -9.02 -22.12 -0.61
N THR A 32 -9.69 -22.86 0.25
CA THR A 32 -9.71 -22.63 1.70
C THR A 32 -9.43 -23.94 2.42
N ALA A 33 -8.30 -23.98 3.13
CA ALA A 33 -7.90 -25.15 3.90
C ALA A 33 -8.14 -24.94 5.41
N GLU A 34 -8.76 -25.90 6.07
CA GLU A 34 -8.77 -25.99 7.53
C GLU A 34 -7.48 -26.63 8.02
N MET A 35 -6.76 -25.96 8.90
CA MET A 35 -5.50 -26.42 9.49
C MET A 35 -5.53 -26.25 11.01
N PRO A 36 -6.31 -27.06 11.73
CA PRO A 36 -6.31 -27.07 13.20
C PRO A 36 -4.91 -27.49 13.70
N GLY A 37 -4.43 -26.82 14.73
CA GLY A 37 -3.04 -27.02 15.20
C GLY A 37 -2.03 -26.04 14.61
N THR A 38 -2.16 -25.67 13.32
CA THR A 38 -1.34 -24.61 12.69
C THR A 38 -1.87 -23.23 13.05
N TYR A 39 -3.17 -23.03 12.95
CA TYR A 39 -3.83 -21.77 13.33
C TYR A 39 -4.56 -21.90 14.67
N SER A 40 -4.31 -20.95 15.55
CA SER A 40 -5.11 -20.79 16.78
C SER A 40 -6.57 -20.46 16.45
N LYS A 41 -7.49 -20.75 17.37
CA LYS A 41 -8.93 -20.49 17.23
C LYS A 41 -9.20 -19.05 16.74
N GLY A 42 -9.94 -18.91 15.65
CA GLY A 42 -10.34 -17.64 15.05
C GLY A 42 -9.25 -16.92 14.23
N LYS A 43 -8.03 -17.48 14.13
CA LYS A 43 -6.96 -16.95 13.27
C LYS A 43 -7.07 -17.50 11.86
N PHE A 44 -6.61 -16.71 10.91
CA PHE A 44 -6.56 -17.07 9.48
C PHE A 44 -5.57 -16.15 8.76
N ASP A 45 -5.08 -16.62 7.63
CA ASP A 45 -4.33 -15.83 6.66
C ASP A 45 -5.05 -15.84 5.32
N ILE A 46 -4.77 -14.83 4.52
CA ILE A 46 -5.22 -14.72 3.13
C ILE A 46 -3.97 -14.48 2.29
N ALA A 47 -3.79 -15.32 1.27
CA ALA A 47 -2.77 -15.17 0.26
C ALA A 47 -3.45 -14.94 -1.10
N GLY A 48 -2.88 -14.07 -1.93
CA GLY A 48 -3.35 -13.83 -3.29
C GLY A 48 -2.23 -14.07 -4.28
N PHE A 49 -2.58 -14.67 -5.42
CA PHE A 49 -1.72 -14.83 -6.57
C PHE A 49 -2.37 -14.16 -7.77
N CYS A 50 -1.62 -13.34 -8.51
CA CYS A 50 -2.15 -12.60 -9.65
C CYS A 50 -1.30 -12.85 -10.88
N VAL A 51 -1.95 -13.16 -11.99
CA VAL A 51 -1.31 -13.27 -13.31
C VAL A 51 -1.81 -12.15 -14.19
N GLY A 52 -0.89 -11.50 -14.90
CA GLY A 52 -1.22 -10.42 -15.82
C GLY A 52 -0.30 -10.43 -17.04
N LEU A 53 -0.78 -9.83 -18.11
CA LEU A 53 -0.01 -9.63 -19.34
C LEU A 53 0.28 -8.15 -19.54
N ALA A 54 1.48 -7.85 -20.00
CA ALA A 54 1.86 -6.48 -20.34
C ALA A 54 2.54 -6.45 -21.71
N GLU A 55 2.18 -5.50 -22.55
CA GLU A 55 2.87 -5.25 -23.79
C GLU A 55 4.29 -4.73 -23.52
N LYS A 56 5.28 -5.33 -24.19
CA LYS A 56 6.71 -5.01 -23.99
C LYS A 56 7.05 -3.52 -24.15
N ASN A 57 6.34 -2.82 -25.03
CA ASN A 57 6.51 -1.39 -25.29
C ASN A 57 5.87 -0.49 -24.22
N LYS A 58 4.93 -1.00 -23.41
CA LYS A 58 4.28 -0.28 -22.30
C LYS A 58 5.00 -0.44 -20.96
N ILE A 59 5.98 -1.33 -20.88
CA ILE A 59 6.76 -1.53 -19.63
C ILE A 59 7.58 -0.27 -19.34
N LEU A 60 7.37 0.29 -18.14
CA LEU A 60 8.14 1.43 -17.65
C LEU A 60 9.59 1.00 -17.37
N LYS A 61 10.55 1.67 -18.01
CA LYS A 61 11.98 1.33 -17.88
C LYS A 61 12.73 2.46 -17.20
N LYS A 62 13.67 2.13 -16.29
CA LYS A 62 14.53 3.11 -15.62
C LYS A 62 15.19 4.10 -16.57
N LYS A 63 15.66 3.64 -17.75
CA LYS A 63 16.31 4.49 -18.76
C LYS A 63 15.44 5.64 -19.29
N ASN A 64 14.12 5.56 -19.11
CA ASN A 64 13.19 6.62 -19.51
C ASN A 64 13.13 7.78 -18.51
N ILE A 65 13.64 7.57 -17.30
CA ILE A 65 13.70 8.61 -16.28
C ILE A 65 14.92 9.50 -16.53
N LYS A 66 14.68 10.77 -16.82
CA LYS A 66 15.69 11.76 -17.17
C LYS A 66 15.84 12.83 -16.10
N ASN A 67 16.93 13.57 -16.16
CA ASN A 67 17.10 14.76 -15.33
C ASN A 67 15.94 15.74 -15.59
N LYS A 68 15.57 16.52 -14.56
CA LYS A 68 14.44 17.46 -14.60
C LYS A 68 13.05 16.82 -14.73
N ASN A 69 12.91 15.48 -14.71
CA ASN A 69 11.60 14.88 -14.54
C ASN A 69 11.02 15.28 -13.18
N LEU A 70 9.71 15.38 -13.10
CA LEU A 70 8.99 15.68 -11.86
C LEU A 70 8.62 14.40 -11.14
N VAL A 71 8.77 14.43 -9.82
CA VAL A 71 8.32 13.37 -8.91
C VAL A 71 6.99 13.80 -8.31
N VAL A 72 5.92 13.10 -8.66
CA VAL A 72 4.56 13.41 -8.21
C VAL A 72 4.07 12.34 -7.25
N ALA A 73 3.70 12.77 -6.05
CA ALA A 73 3.15 11.89 -5.02
C ALA A 73 1.63 11.79 -5.14
N ILE A 74 1.12 10.56 -5.15
CA ILE A 74 -0.31 10.26 -5.14
C ILE A 74 -0.69 9.84 -3.70
N PRO A 75 -1.72 10.48 -3.10
CA PRO A 75 -2.07 10.23 -1.70
C PRO A 75 -2.48 8.79 -1.42
N SER A 76 -2.11 8.28 -0.25
CA SER A 76 -2.65 7.04 0.32
C SER A 76 -4.01 7.26 0.96
N SER A 77 -4.79 6.18 1.13
CA SER A 77 -6.01 6.20 1.96
C SER A 77 -5.70 6.26 3.46
N GLY A 78 -4.54 5.73 3.85
CA GLY A 78 -4.09 5.62 5.23
C GLY A 78 -2.83 4.78 5.32
N LEU A 79 -2.79 3.89 6.31
CA LEU A 79 -1.64 3.00 6.56
C LEU A 79 -1.36 2.04 5.41
N HIS A 80 -2.40 1.72 4.62
CA HIS A 80 -2.40 0.57 3.73
C HIS A 80 -2.14 -0.71 4.54
N SER A 81 -1.48 -1.70 3.99
CA SER A 81 -1.27 -2.98 4.70
C SER A 81 0.13 -3.10 5.34
N ASN A 82 0.77 -1.96 5.67
CA ASN A 82 2.16 -1.95 6.16
C ASN A 82 2.27 -1.43 7.60
N GLY A 83 3.30 -1.89 8.32
CA GLY A 83 3.65 -1.40 9.64
C GLY A 83 2.75 -1.88 10.79
N PHE A 84 1.88 -2.87 10.58
CA PHE A 84 0.94 -3.33 11.61
C PHE A 84 1.60 -4.00 12.81
N SER A 85 2.79 -4.55 12.67
CA SER A 85 3.56 -5.05 13.83
C SER A 85 3.91 -3.93 14.79
N LEU A 86 4.39 -2.79 14.25
CA LEU A 86 4.70 -1.60 15.04
C LEU A 86 3.43 -0.98 15.65
N ILE A 87 2.33 -0.94 14.90
CA ILE A 87 1.04 -0.47 15.43
C ILE A 87 0.58 -1.33 16.61
N ARG A 88 0.63 -2.66 16.50
CA ARG A 88 0.28 -3.57 17.59
C ARG A 88 1.18 -3.37 18.80
N TYR A 89 2.48 -3.15 18.58
CA TYR A 89 3.41 -2.80 19.66
C TYR A 89 2.97 -1.51 20.39
N VAL A 90 2.66 -0.44 19.65
CA VAL A 90 2.19 0.84 20.22
C VAL A 90 0.89 0.66 21.02
N LEU A 91 -0.09 -0.07 20.46
CA LEU A 91 -1.36 -0.34 21.10
C LEU A 91 -1.17 -1.10 22.42
N ASN A 92 -0.30 -2.13 22.42
CA ASN A 92 -0.04 -2.96 23.59
C ASN A 92 0.75 -2.19 24.65
N LYS A 93 1.84 -1.52 24.28
CA LYS A 93 2.68 -0.73 25.18
C LYS A 93 1.87 0.33 25.91
N ASN A 94 1.01 1.04 25.21
CA ASN A 94 0.19 2.12 25.77
C ASN A 94 -1.19 1.65 26.26
N LYS A 95 -1.44 0.33 26.33
CA LYS A 95 -2.71 -0.27 26.77
C LYS A 95 -3.95 0.29 26.05
N ILE A 96 -3.79 0.67 24.76
CA ILE A 96 -4.86 1.31 23.97
C ILE A 96 -5.85 0.27 23.46
N LYS A 97 -7.08 0.36 23.89
CA LYS A 97 -8.20 -0.52 23.46
C LYS A 97 -8.83 0.04 22.16
N TYR A 98 -8.20 -0.19 21.02
CA TYR A 98 -8.64 0.35 19.72
C TYR A 98 -10.12 0.02 19.41
N LYS A 99 -10.65 -1.11 19.89
CA LYS A 99 -12.06 -1.52 19.70
C LYS A 99 -13.05 -0.55 20.33
N LYS A 100 -12.63 0.22 21.34
CA LYS A 100 -13.45 1.25 22.01
C LYS A 100 -13.39 2.61 21.30
N SER A 101 -12.51 2.80 20.32
CA SER A 101 -12.35 4.05 19.57
C SER A 101 -12.81 3.88 18.14
N SER A 102 -13.92 4.52 17.76
CA SER A 102 -14.41 4.53 16.36
C SER A 102 -13.37 5.10 15.39
N LYS A 103 -12.66 6.15 15.81
CA LYS A 103 -11.61 6.80 15.04
C LYS A 103 -10.43 5.86 14.76
N LEU A 104 -9.91 5.17 15.77
CA LEU A 104 -8.84 4.20 15.61
C LEU A 104 -9.27 3.01 14.74
N LYS A 105 -10.49 2.48 14.97
CA LYS A 105 -11.03 1.42 14.11
C LYS A 105 -11.06 1.84 12.66
N LYS A 106 -11.57 3.02 12.36
CA LYS A 106 -11.60 3.56 10.98
C LYS A 106 -10.20 3.61 10.39
N TRP A 107 -9.22 4.19 11.08
CA TRP A 107 -7.85 4.30 10.57
C TRP A 107 -7.17 2.97 10.34
N LEU A 108 -7.35 2.00 11.27
CA LEU A 108 -6.69 0.69 11.21
C LEU A 108 -7.35 -0.26 10.21
N LEU A 109 -8.61 -0.02 9.85
CA LEU A 109 -9.36 -0.85 8.91
C LEU A 109 -9.55 -0.18 7.54
N GLU A 110 -8.99 1.03 7.35
CA GLU A 110 -9.06 1.73 6.06
C GLU A 110 -8.42 0.88 4.97
N PRO A 111 -9.15 0.51 3.91
CA PRO A 111 -8.60 -0.32 2.83
C PRO A 111 -7.46 0.37 2.10
N THR A 112 -6.52 -0.43 1.60
CA THR A 112 -5.48 0.04 0.68
C THR A 112 -6.13 0.62 -0.57
N LYS A 113 -5.76 1.84 -0.94
CA LYS A 113 -6.24 2.47 -2.18
C LYS A 113 -5.74 1.71 -3.40
N ILE A 114 -6.63 1.40 -4.30
CA ILE A 114 -6.33 0.76 -5.58
C ILE A 114 -6.09 1.86 -6.62
N TYR A 115 -4.95 1.79 -7.32
CA TYR A 115 -4.50 2.82 -8.27
C TYR A 115 -4.53 2.32 -9.73
N VAL A 116 -5.01 1.09 -9.96
CA VAL A 116 -4.82 0.38 -11.24
C VAL A 116 -5.38 1.17 -12.42
N LYS A 117 -6.65 1.58 -12.36
CA LYS A 117 -7.33 2.24 -13.49
C LYS A 117 -6.65 3.55 -13.90
N GLU A 118 -6.31 4.38 -12.91
CA GLU A 118 -5.67 5.67 -13.16
C GLU A 118 -4.26 5.49 -13.72
N LEU A 119 -3.49 4.56 -13.15
CA LEU A 119 -2.12 4.31 -13.59
C LEU A 119 -2.08 3.68 -14.98
N THR A 120 -2.94 2.71 -15.26
CA THR A 120 -3.04 2.09 -16.59
C THR A 120 -3.35 3.14 -17.65
N LYS A 121 -4.32 4.02 -17.39
CA LYS A 121 -4.66 5.13 -18.30
C LYS A 121 -3.47 6.06 -18.54
N LEU A 122 -2.71 6.42 -17.51
CA LEU A 122 -1.53 7.28 -17.64
C LEU A 122 -0.39 6.58 -18.42
N ILE A 123 -0.25 5.26 -18.28
CA ILE A 123 0.72 4.46 -19.03
C ILE A 123 0.32 4.41 -20.51
N ASP A 124 -0.95 4.14 -20.80
CA ASP A 124 -1.46 4.09 -22.18
C ASP A 124 -1.30 5.42 -22.89
N LEU A 125 -1.50 6.52 -22.21
CA LEU A 125 -1.27 7.89 -22.71
C LEU A 125 0.22 8.28 -22.74
N LYS A 126 1.14 7.40 -22.33
CA LYS A 126 2.61 7.65 -22.27
C LYS A 126 3.01 8.89 -21.47
N LEU A 127 2.21 9.22 -20.43
CA LEU A 127 2.41 10.40 -19.59
C LEU A 127 3.42 10.17 -18.47
N ILE A 128 3.70 8.91 -18.10
CA ILE A 128 4.60 8.57 -17.01
C ILE A 128 5.84 7.83 -17.50
N ASN A 129 6.99 8.17 -16.93
CA ASN A 129 8.28 7.55 -17.23
C ASN A 129 8.68 6.49 -16.19
N GLY A 130 8.07 6.51 -15.02
CA GLY A 130 8.33 5.56 -13.94
C GLY A 130 7.23 5.61 -12.88
N GLY A 131 7.13 4.55 -12.09
CA GLY A 131 6.15 4.45 -11.01
C GLY A 131 6.65 3.57 -9.88
N ALA A 132 6.35 3.95 -8.63
CA ALA A 132 6.66 3.18 -7.44
C ALA A 132 5.45 3.12 -6.50
N HIS A 133 4.97 1.92 -6.21
CA HIS A 133 4.00 1.69 -5.15
C HIS A 133 4.71 1.76 -3.80
N ILE A 134 4.24 2.62 -2.90
CA ILE A 134 4.88 2.83 -1.60
C ILE A 134 4.31 1.83 -0.61
N THR A 135 5.11 0.83 -0.29
CA THR A 135 4.81 -0.28 0.62
C THR A 135 5.80 -0.31 1.78
N GLY A 136 6.09 -1.47 2.36
CA GLY A 136 7.15 -1.64 3.37
C GLY A 136 8.49 -1.10 2.88
N GLY A 137 9.25 -0.46 3.76
CA GLY A 137 10.45 0.30 3.41
C GLY A 137 10.21 1.78 3.07
N GLY A 138 8.92 2.21 3.04
CA GLY A 138 8.53 3.60 2.87
C GLY A 138 8.92 4.19 1.52
N ILE A 139 8.94 5.51 1.44
CA ILE A 139 9.25 6.24 0.20
C ILE A 139 10.68 5.95 -0.28
N LYS A 140 11.64 5.94 0.64
CA LYS A 140 13.06 5.80 0.29
C LYS A 140 13.34 4.52 -0.47
N ASP A 141 12.98 3.38 0.11
CA ASP A 141 13.32 2.07 -0.45
C ASP A 141 12.57 1.78 -1.74
N ASN A 142 11.27 2.14 -1.80
CA ASN A 142 10.47 1.87 -2.99
C ASN A 142 10.84 2.79 -4.17
N LEU A 143 11.12 4.06 -3.90
CA LEU A 143 11.51 4.99 -4.97
C LEU A 143 12.92 4.71 -5.49
N SER A 144 13.87 4.34 -4.64
CA SER A 144 15.24 4.01 -5.07
C SER A 144 15.28 2.86 -6.08
N ARG A 145 14.33 1.92 -6.03
CA ARG A 145 14.25 0.79 -6.96
C ARG A 145 14.06 1.22 -8.41
N ILE A 146 13.42 2.37 -8.64
CA ILE A 146 13.10 2.85 -10.00
C ILE A 146 14.03 3.97 -10.47
N ILE A 147 14.73 4.66 -9.57
CA ILE A 147 15.67 5.73 -9.94
C ILE A 147 16.90 5.11 -10.62
N PRO A 148 17.32 5.62 -11.80
CA PRO A 148 18.54 5.18 -12.45
C PRO A 148 19.78 5.47 -11.61
N GLU A 149 20.81 4.67 -11.79
CA GLU A 149 22.14 4.92 -11.22
C GLU A 149 22.67 6.32 -11.61
N GLY A 150 23.39 6.96 -10.70
CA GLY A 150 23.88 8.32 -10.87
C GLY A 150 22.81 9.42 -10.80
N LYS A 151 21.56 9.09 -10.45
CA LYS A 151 20.47 10.06 -10.24
C LYS A 151 19.91 10.01 -8.83
N CYS A 152 19.31 11.12 -8.40
CA CYS A 152 18.57 11.16 -7.15
C CYS A 152 17.20 11.84 -7.34
N ALA A 153 16.26 11.49 -6.48
CA ALA A 153 14.96 12.14 -6.38
C ALA A 153 14.97 13.13 -5.21
N LYS A 154 14.68 14.39 -5.49
CA LYS A 154 14.51 15.41 -4.45
C LYS A 154 13.02 15.52 -4.09
N ILE A 155 12.69 15.20 -2.85
CA ILE A 155 11.31 15.23 -2.34
C ILE A 155 11.21 16.32 -1.28
N ASN A 156 10.21 17.20 -1.43
CA ASN A 156 9.88 18.17 -0.41
C ASN A 156 8.78 17.60 0.51
N LEU A 157 9.18 17.13 1.68
CA LEU A 157 8.27 16.49 2.65
C LEU A 157 7.17 17.45 3.14
N ASN A 158 7.43 18.77 3.17
CA ASN A 158 6.43 19.76 3.59
C ASN A 158 5.23 19.87 2.63
N LYS A 159 5.37 19.36 1.39
CA LYS A 159 4.26 19.30 0.41
C LYS A 159 3.41 18.05 0.56
N ILE A 160 3.78 17.11 1.42
CA ILE A 160 3.04 15.87 1.65
C ILE A 160 1.99 16.12 2.73
N LYS A 161 0.72 15.94 2.37
CA LYS A 161 -0.39 16.01 3.33
C LYS A 161 -0.46 14.72 4.15
N ILE A 162 0.03 14.80 5.37
CA ILE A 162 0.06 13.66 6.31
C ILE A 162 -1.34 13.37 6.85
N LYS A 163 -1.76 12.09 6.84
CA LYS A 163 -3.01 11.64 7.45
C LYS A 163 -2.90 11.62 8.98
N GLU A 164 -4.02 11.84 9.67
CA GLU A 164 -4.08 11.91 11.14
C GLU A 164 -3.53 10.66 11.85
N VAL A 165 -3.66 9.48 11.25
CA VAL A 165 -3.11 8.24 11.82
C VAL A 165 -1.58 8.30 11.98
N PHE A 166 -0.87 8.95 11.07
CA PHE A 166 0.59 9.12 11.18
C PHE A 166 0.94 10.14 12.27
N SER A 167 0.17 11.21 12.40
CA SER A 167 0.32 12.15 13.51
C SER A 167 0.04 11.49 14.87
N TRP A 168 -0.92 10.57 14.91
CA TRP A 168 -1.19 9.77 16.10
C TRP A 168 -0.02 8.84 16.45
N LEU A 169 0.60 8.17 15.48
CA LEU A 169 1.79 7.36 15.70
C LEU A 169 2.96 8.19 16.26
N LYS A 170 3.20 9.38 15.69
CA LYS A 170 4.23 10.31 16.16
C LYS A 170 3.97 10.74 17.63
N LYS A 171 2.71 11.05 17.98
CA LYS A 171 2.32 11.35 19.37
C LYS A 171 2.50 10.17 20.32
N ASN A 172 2.59 8.94 19.83
CA ASN A 172 2.88 7.74 20.59
C ASN A 172 4.37 7.34 20.52
N ASN A 173 5.25 8.33 20.38
CA ASN A 173 6.72 8.20 20.46
C ASN A 173 7.35 7.33 19.35
N ILE A 174 6.73 7.27 18.17
CA ILE A 174 7.40 6.71 16.99
C ILE A 174 8.24 7.82 16.35
N SER A 175 9.55 7.57 16.22
CA SER A 175 10.50 8.54 15.66
C SER A 175 10.22 8.80 14.18
N GLU A 176 10.63 9.97 13.68
CA GLU A 176 10.49 10.31 12.26
C GLU A 176 11.23 9.33 11.34
N ASN A 177 12.41 8.89 11.75
CA ASN A 177 13.18 7.89 11.01
C ASN A 177 12.42 6.57 10.87
N GLU A 178 11.82 6.08 11.96
CA GLU A 178 11.01 4.87 11.94
C GLU A 178 9.74 5.05 11.11
N MET A 179 9.10 6.21 11.21
CA MET A 179 7.93 6.57 10.38
C MET A 179 8.24 6.47 8.89
N ILE A 180 9.33 7.10 8.44
CA ILE A 180 9.71 7.15 7.02
C ILE A 180 10.15 5.78 6.51
N LYS A 181 10.76 4.96 7.37
CA LYS A 181 11.22 3.61 7.04
C LYS A 181 10.08 2.59 6.96
N THR A 182 9.09 2.71 7.85
CA THR A 182 8.05 1.69 8.01
C THR A 182 6.77 2.01 7.24
N PHE A 183 6.40 3.29 7.16
CA PHE A 183 5.11 3.72 6.64
C PHE A 183 5.21 4.52 5.35
N ASN A 184 4.07 4.58 4.64
CA ASN A 184 3.93 5.40 3.45
C ASN A 184 3.81 6.92 3.75
N CYS A 185 3.60 7.30 5.00
CA CYS A 185 3.47 8.69 5.50
C CYS A 185 2.51 9.57 4.68
N GLY A 186 1.45 8.99 4.10
CA GLY A 186 0.45 9.69 3.31
C GLY A 186 0.64 9.60 1.78
N VAL A 187 1.71 8.96 1.33
CA VAL A 187 2.00 8.76 -0.11
C VAL A 187 1.83 7.28 -0.45
N GLY A 188 0.80 6.94 -1.22
CA GLY A 188 0.55 5.55 -1.59
C GLY A 188 1.23 5.13 -2.89
N PHE A 189 1.40 6.06 -3.81
CA PHE A 189 2.10 5.81 -5.07
C PHE A 189 2.91 7.05 -5.48
N ILE A 190 4.02 6.85 -6.18
CA ILE A 190 4.81 7.92 -6.78
C ILE A 190 4.90 7.66 -8.26
N ILE A 191 4.61 8.67 -9.08
CA ILE A 191 4.85 8.65 -10.52
C ILE A 191 5.94 9.64 -10.89
N ILE A 192 6.66 9.33 -11.96
CA ILE A 192 7.68 10.21 -12.53
C ILE A 192 7.22 10.63 -13.93
N ILE A 193 7.09 11.93 -14.14
CA ILE A 193 6.58 12.52 -15.36
C ILE A 193 7.60 13.48 -15.99
N LYS A 194 7.45 13.79 -17.27
CA LYS A 194 8.18 14.88 -17.90
C LYS A 194 7.71 16.23 -17.33
N LYS A 195 8.59 17.22 -17.31
CA LYS A 195 8.27 18.54 -16.77
C LYS A 195 7.16 19.27 -17.55
N ASN A 196 7.01 18.97 -18.83
CA ASN A 196 6.11 19.67 -19.76
C ASN A 196 4.81 18.87 -20.05
N ASN A 197 4.48 17.91 -19.22
CA ASN A 197 3.24 17.11 -19.32
C ASN A 197 2.26 17.50 -18.23
#